data_c13f4339cd9430789c7e99542de59a80
#
_entry.id   c13f4339cd9430789c7e99542de59a80
#
_cell.length_a   1.000
_cell.length_b   1.000
_cell.length_c   1.000
_cell.angle_alpha   90.00
_cell.angle_beta   90.00
_cell.angle_gamma   90.00
#
_symmetry.space_group_name_H-M   'P 1'
#
loop_
_entity.id
_entity.type
_entity.pdbx_description
1 polymer ?
#
loop_
_entity_poly.entity_id
_entity_poly.type
_entity_poly.pdbx_seq_one_letter_code
_entity_poly.pdbx_strand_id
1 'polypeptide(L)'
;MNVDKNNDGSVILTPEGKIDITNSTELKETLLSIYNEGYDTIIVDFEKVYGIDSSGLGKLLLIQKKLSERNGKLKIINVSSDYVKKMFSMIHLNKVIEIED
;
A
#
# COMPACT_ATOMS: atom_id res chain seq x y z
N MET A 1 4.63 -11.21 -4.34
CA MET A 1 3.38 -10.55 -3.94
C MET A 1 2.29 -10.87 -4.92
N ASN A 2 1.10 -11.10 -4.40
CA ASN A 2 -0.04 -11.39 -5.26
C ASN A 2 -0.65 -10.08 -5.77
N VAL A 3 -0.98 -10.04 -7.07
CA VAL A 3 -1.55 -8.87 -7.72
C VAL A 3 -2.80 -9.28 -8.48
N ASP A 4 -3.94 -8.69 -8.13
CA ASP A 4 -5.22 -8.92 -8.80
C ASP A 4 -5.67 -7.65 -9.49
N LYS A 5 -5.77 -7.69 -10.82
CA LYS A 5 -6.22 -6.57 -11.64
C LYS A 5 -7.71 -6.71 -11.92
N ASN A 6 -8.49 -5.74 -11.46
CA ASN A 6 -9.94 -5.76 -11.61
C ASN A 6 -10.39 -5.03 -12.89
N ASN A 7 -11.58 -5.40 -13.38
CA ASN A 7 -12.13 -4.78 -14.59
C ASN A 7 -12.60 -3.35 -14.38
N ASP A 8 -12.73 -2.91 -13.13
CA ASP A 8 -13.20 -1.57 -12.79
C ASP A 8 -12.07 -0.52 -12.73
N GLY A 9 -10.85 -0.88 -13.12
CA GLY A 9 -9.71 0.03 -13.09
C GLY A 9 -8.94 0.03 -11.79
N SER A 10 -9.28 -0.85 -10.85
CA SER A 10 -8.53 -0.98 -9.59
C SER A 10 -7.65 -2.21 -9.60
N VAL A 11 -6.64 -2.21 -8.74
CA VAL A 11 -5.73 -3.34 -8.55
C VAL A 11 -5.60 -3.61 -7.07
N ILE A 12 -5.63 -4.88 -6.68
CA ILE A 12 -5.40 -5.30 -5.30
C ILE A 12 -4.05 -5.98 -5.21
N LEU A 13 -3.16 -5.45 -4.38
CA LEU A 13 -1.86 -6.02 -4.07
C LEU A 13 -1.93 -6.63 -2.67
N THR A 14 -1.48 -7.88 -2.52
CA THR A 14 -1.55 -8.60 -1.25
C THR A 14 -0.14 -9.00 -0.81
N PRO A 15 0.59 -8.11 -0.10
CA PRO A 15 1.88 -8.48 0.47
C PRO A 15 1.70 -9.40 1.67
N GLU A 16 2.75 -10.14 2.02
CA GLU A 16 2.74 -11.08 3.14
C GLU A 16 3.93 -10.86 4.03
N GLY A 17 3.76 -11.12 5.32
CA GLY A 17 4.84 -11.08 6.30
C GLY A 17 5.19 -9.68 6.75
N LYS A 18 6.47 -9.43 6.91
CA LYS A 18 6.97 -8.13 7.35
C LYS A 18 7.51 -7.34 6.16
N ILE A 19 7.07 -6.09 6.04
CA ILE A 19 7.58 -5.19 4.99
C ILE A 19 8.72 -4.37 5.61
N ASP A 20 9.94 -4.61 5.14
CA ASP A 20 11.13 -3.94 5.67
C ASP A 20 12.13 -3.64 4.55
N ILE A 21 13.34 -3.25 4.94
CA ILE A 21 14.37 -2.86 3.98
C ILE A 21 14.74 -4.00 3.02
N THR A 22 14.53 -5.25 3.41
CA THR A 22 14.89 -6.39 2.54
C THR A 22 13.92 -6.58 1.38
N ASN A 23 12.68 -6.10 1.49
CA ASN A 23 11.67 -6.28 0.45
C ASN A 23 10.95 -5.00 0.02
N SER A 24 11.28 -3.85 0.61
CA SER A 24 10.60 -2.59 0.26
C SER A 24 10.88 -2.15 -1.17
N THR A 25 12.04 -2.49 -1.73
CA THR A 25 12.35 -2.20 -3.13
C THR A 25 11.46 -2.99 -4.07
N GLU A 26 11.22 -4.27 -3.78
CA GLU A 26 10.29 -5.08 -4.56
C GLU A 26 8.87 -4.51 -4.49
N LEU A 27 8.45 -4.09 -3.30
CA LEU A 27 7.15 -3.43 -3.12
C LEU A 27 7.04 -2.19 -4.00
N LYS A 28 8.07 -1.34 -3.96
CA LYS A 28 8.11 -0.12 -4.77
C LYS A 28 8.03 -0.44 -6.27
N GLU A 29 8.82 -1.39 -6.74
CA GLU A 29 8.85 -1.74 -8.15
C GLU A 29 7.51 -2.30 -8.63
N THR A 30 6.88 -3.13 -7.81
CA THR A 30 5.57 -3.68 -8.13
C THR A 30 4.52 -2.56 -8.22
N LEU A 31 4.50 -1.66 -7.25
CA LEU A 31 3.58 -0.53 -7.23
C LEU A 31 3.81 0.42 -8.41
N LEU A 32 5.07 0.70 -8.75
CA LEU A 32 5.40 1.56 -9.89
C LEU A 32 4.98 0.93 -11.20
N SER A 33 5.16 -0.39 -11.34
CA SER A 33 4.72 -1.11 -12.54
C SER A 33 3.21 -0.97 -12.74
N ILE A 34 2.44 -1.15 -11.67
CA ILE A 34 0.98 -0.99 -11.69
C ILE A 34 0.60 0.46 -12.03
N TYR A 35 1.26 1.41 -11.41
CA TYR A 35 1.07 2.83 -11.68
C TYR A 35 1.33 3.16 -13.16
N ASN A 36 2.41 2.63 -13.71
CA ASN A 36 2.79 2.88 -15.11
C ASN A 36 1.84 2.22 -16.11
N GLU A 37 1.10 1.20 -15.71
CA GLU A 37 0.06 0.60 -16.55
C GLU A 37 -1.20 1.45 -16.63
N GLY A 38 -1.30 2.53 -15.82
CA GLY A 38 -2.41 3.47 -15.90
C GLY A 38 -3.52 3.24 -14.86
N TYR A 39 -3.33 2.35 -13.91
CA TYR A 39 -4.32 2.16 -12.84
C TYR A 39 -4.28 3.33 -11.89
N ASP A 40 -5.45 3.91 -11.59
CA ASP A 40 -5.56 5.07 -10.71
C ASP A 40 -5.93 4.72 -9.27
N THR A 41 -6.47 3.54 -9.05
CA THR A 41 -6.80 3.05 -7.70
C THR A 41 -6.00 1.79 -7.42
N ILE A 42 -5.10 1.89 -6.44
CA ILE A 42 -4.30 0.75 -6.00
C ILE A 42 -4.69 0.44 -4.57
N ILE A 43 -5.14 -0.79 -4.33
CA ILE A 43 -5.56 -1.25 -3.01
C ILE A 43 -4.49 -2.20 -2.50
N VAL A 44 -4.00 -1.97 -1.28
CA VAL A 44 -3.04 -2.86 -0.64
C VAL A 44 -3.74 -3.56 0.51
N ASP A 45 -3.84 -4.88 0.41
CA ASP A 45 -4.49 -5.71 1.40
C ASP A 45 -3.45 -6.14 2.45
N PHE A 46 -3.64 -5.68 3.68
CA PHE A 46 -2.71 -5.93 4.78
C PHE A 46 -3.09 -7.12 5.66
N GLU A 47 -4.05 -7.94 5.23
CA GLU A 47 -4.50 -9.08 6.04
C GLU A 47 -3.35 -9.99 6.49
N LYS A 48 -2.37 -10.20 5.62
CA LYS A 48 -1.24 -11.10 5.89
C LYS A 48 0.04 -10.36 6.28
N VAL A 49 -0.04 -9.05 6.54
CA VAL A 49 1.10 -8.25 6.95
C VAL A 49 1.08 -8.07 8.45
N TYR A 50 2.16 -8.49 9.13
CA TYR A 50 2.26 -8.36 10.58
C TYR A 50 3.24 -7.29 11.04
N GLY A 51 3.94 -6.63 10.12
CA GLY A 51 4.86 -5.54 10.46
C GLY A 51 5.24 -4.74 9.24
N ILE A 52 5.59 -3.50 9.45
CA ILE A 52 6.10 -2.61 8.40
C ILE A 52 7.02 -1.58 9.05
N ASP A 53 8.15 -1.30 8.41
CA ASP A 53 9.08 -0.27 8.91
C ASP A 53 9.01 1.00 8.07
N SER A 54 9.87 1.98 8.40
CA SER A 54 9.88 3.27 7.71
C SER A 54 10.23 3.15 6.23
N SER A 55 11.02 2.14 5.84
CA SER A 55 11.36 1.95 4.42
C SER A 55 10.13 1.53 3.62
N GLY A 56 9.31 0.65 4.18
CA GLY A 56 8.05 0.25 3.56
C GLY A 56 7.04 1.38 3.51
N LEU A 57 6.87 2.09 4.63
CA LEU A 57 5.98 3.24 4.70
C LEU A 57 6.35 4.30 3.67
N GLY A 58 7.64 4.56 3.52
CA GLY A 58 8.12 5.54 2.52
C GLY A 58 7.72 5.18 1.11
N LYS A 59 7.72 3.88 0.77
CA LYS A 59 7.30 3.43 -0.57
C LYS A 59 5.80 3.63 -0.78
N LEU A 60 4.99 3.34 0.23
CA LEU A 60 3.54 3.57 0.15
C LEU A 60 3.24 5.06 -0.03
N LEU A 61 3.91 5.92 0.73
CA LEU A 61 3.72 7.36 0.64
C LEU A 61 4.14 7.90 -0.72
N LEU A 62 5.24 7.38 -1.28
CA LEU A 62 5.69 7.76 -2.61
C LEU A 62 4.62 7.46 -3.67
N ILE A 63 4.06 6.27 -3.64
CA ILE A 63 3.04 5.87 -4.62
C ILE A 63 1.76 6.67 -4.42
N GLN A 64 1.34 6.92 -3.18
CA GLN A 64 0.18 7.76 -2.90
C GLN A 64 0.35 9.15 -3.50
N LYS A 65 1.52 9.73 -3.34
CA LYS A 65 1.80 11.05 -3.92
C LYS A 65 1.70 11.03 -5.44
N LYS A 66 2.29 10.05 -6.09
CA LYS A 66 2.23 9.92 -7.55
C LYS A 66 0.81 9.74 -8.05
N LEU A 67 0.01 8.91 -7.38
CA LEU A 67 -1.38 8.67 -7.74
C LEU A 67 -2.21 9.95 -7.57
N SER A 68 -1.99 10.67 -6.46
CA SER A 68 -2.77 11.89 -6.18
C SER A 68 -2.51 12.97 -7.23
N GLU A 69 -1.34 12.99 -7.84
CA GLU A 69 -1.00 13.95 -8.88
C GLU A 69 -1.81 13.74 -10.18
N ARG A 70 -2.45 12.58 -10.32
CA ARG A 70 -3.32 12.30 -11.48
C ARG A 70 -4.74 11.90 -11.03
N ASN A 71 -5.16 12.39 -9.87
CA ASN A 71 -6.50 12.15 -9.29
C ASN A 71 -6.76 10.69 -8.91
N GLY A 72 -5.70 9.91 -8.69
CA GLY A 72 -5.82 8.55 -8.20
C GLY A 72 -5.59 8.47 -6.71
N LYS A 73 -5.61 7.27 -6.17
CA LYS A 73 -5.36 7.04 -4.75
C LYS A 73 -4.84 5.66 -4.45
N LEU A 74 -4.09 5.58 -3.35
CA LEU A 74 -3.71 4.33 -2.71
C LEU A 74 -4.67 4.11 -1.54
N LYS A 75 -5.15 2.89 -1.37
CA LYS A 75 -6.05 2.53 -0.27
C LYS A 75 -5.50 1.30 0.42
N ILE A 76 -5.53 1.29 1.74
CA ILE A 76 -5.12 0.14 2.54
C ILE A 76 -6.37 -0.49 3.15
N ILE A 77 -6.49 -1.81 3.04
CA ILE A 77 -7.62 -2.56 3.60
C ILE A 77 -7.11 -3.70 4.49
N ASN A 78 -8.00 -4.19 5.33
CA ASN A 78 -7.79 -5.42 6.13
C ASN A 78 -6.53 -5.40 7.00
N VAL A 79 -6.27 -4.29 7.68
CA VAL A 79 -5.16 -4.24 8.64
C VAL A 79 -5.53 -5.11 9.82
N SER A 80 -5.04 -6.35 9.86
CA SER A 80 -5.39 -7.32 10.90
C SER A 80 -4.42 -7.28 12.08
N SER A 81 -3.19 -6.85 11.87
CA SER A 81 -2.18 -6.77 12.93
C SER A 81 -2.42 -5.58 13.85
N ASP A 82 -2.57 -5.85 15.15
CA ASP A 82 -2.71 -4.76 16.14
C ASP A 82 -1.49 -3.87 16.17
N TYR A 83 -0.30 -4.46 15.98
CA TYR A 83 0.94 -3.71 15.90
C TYR A 83 0.93 -2.70 14.75
N VAL A 84 0.51 -3.15 13.56
CA VAL A 84 0.43 -2.28 12.38
C VAL A 84 -0.65 -1.21 12.55
N LYS A 85 -1.82 -1.60 13.08
CA LYS A 85 -2.90 -0.63 13.38
C LYS A 85 -2.41 0.48 14.29
N LYS A 86 -1.73 0.10 15.37
CA LYS A 86 -1.23 1.06 16.35
C LYS A 86 -0.19 1.98 15.73
N MET A 87 0.72 1.45 14.93
CA MET A 87 1.72 2.27 14.27
C MET A 87 1.08 3.26 13.29
N PHE A 88 0.12 2.82 12.49
CA PHE A 88 -0.60 3.70 11.56
C PHE A 88 -1.34 4.81 12.32
N SER A 89 -1.94 4.47 13.44
CA SER A 89 -2.64 5.44 14.28
C SER A 89 -1.67 6.48 14.86
N MET A 90 -0.52 6.03 15.35
CA MET A 90 0.47 6.92 15.95
C MET A 90 1.02 7.95 14.96
N ILE A 91 1.19 7.58 13.70
CA ILE A 91 1.71 8.49 12.68
C ILE A 91 0.59 9.20 11.91
N HIS A 92 -0.67 8.95 12.26
CA HIS A 92 -1.83 9.54 11.60
C HIS A 92 -1.84 9.27 10.09
N LEU A 93 -1.51 8.04 9.69
CA LEU A 93 -1.40 7.66 8.29
C LEU A 93 -2.72 7.85 7.54
N ASN A 94 -3.85 7.69 8.22
CA ASN A 94 -5.18 7.88 7.64
C ASN A 94 -5.46 9.29 7.13
N LYS A 95 -4.62 10.26 7.50
CA LYS A 95 -4.73 11.63 6.96
C LYS A 95 -4.12 11.78 5.59
N VAL A 96 -3.30 10.81 5.17
CA VAL A 96 -2.58 10.84 3.88
C VAL A 96 -3.03 9.72 2.97
N ILE A 97 -3.24 8.53 3.53
CA ILE A 97 -3.67 7.35 2.78
C ILE A 97 -5.02 6.90 3.32
N GLU A 98 -5.94 6.58 2.43
CA GLU A 98 -7.23 6.02 2.84
C GLU A 98 -7.02 4.63 3.43
N ILE A 99 -7.49 4.43 4.67
CA ILE A 99 -7.38 3.14 5.36
C ILE A 99 -8.78 2.69 5.73
N GLU A 100 -9.14 1.51 5.26
CA GLU A 100 -10.44 0.91 5.54
C GLU A 100 -10.25 -0.34 6.39
N ASP A 101 -10.93 -0.41 7.50
CA ASP A 101 -10.88 -1.55 8.42
C ASP A 101 -11.66 -2.75 7.89
#